data_8da5aee40a3c2ed54cddd3fa6169d8cb
#
_entry.id   8da5aee40a3c2ed54cddd3fa6169d8cb
#
_cell.length_a   1.000
_cell.length_b   1.000
_cell.length_c   1.000
_cell.angle_alpha   90.00
_cell.angle_beta   90.00
_cell.angle_gamma   90.00
#
_symmetry.space_group_name_H-M   'P 1'
#
loop_
_entity.id
_entity.type
_entity.pdbx_description
1 polymer ?
#
loop_
_entity_poly.entity_id
_entity_poly.type
_entity_poly.pdbx_seq_one_letter_code
_entity_poly.pdbx_strand_id
1 'polypeptide(L)'
;MPKVNLLVATLVATVTFAAAFQLPGGYNDNGLAILRKNTDFRSFMVFDSLAFGFSASAIFIHFLAPYIPKSMNVNYPRRLLLVVTKFIITFMLLTYICGILAVFAENSGFSNCIYACVWYSFRIPLMFLLVYFLRYSYHRTRST
;
A
#
# COMPACT_ATOMS: atom_id res chain seq x y z
N MET A 1 -8.38 -14.79 -9.01
CA MET A 1 -7.30 -14.03 -8.34
C MET A 1 -6.66 -12.92 -9.20
N PRO A 2 -6.31 -13.07 -10.49
CA PRO A 2 -5.74 -11.95 -11.26
C PRO A 2 -6.67 -10.73 -11.38
N LYS A 3 -7.98 -10.95 -11.45
CA LYS A 3 -8.98 -9.86 -11.51
C LYS A 3 -9.04 -9.03 -10.22
N VAL A 4 -8.85 -9.66 -9.04
CA VAL A 4 -8.83 -8.95 -7.74
C VAL A 4 -7.58 -8.08 -7.63
N ASN A 5 -6.41 -8.58 -8.05
CA ASN A 5 -5.17 -7.80 -8.02
C ASN A 5 -5.23 -6.57 -8.95
N LEU A 6 -5.84 -6.73 -10.13
CA LEU A 6 -6.07 -5.62 -11.05
C LEU A 6 -7.02 -4.58 -10.44
N LEU A 7 -8.10 -5.02 -9.82
CA LEU A 7 -9.06 -4.13 -9.14
C LEU A 7 -8.36 -3.33 -8.04
N VAL A 8 -7.58 -4.00 -7.17
CA VAL A 8 -6.82 -3.32 -6.10
C VAL A 8 -5.82 -2.32 -6.69
N ALA A 9 -5.05 -2.71 -7.71
CA ALA A 9 -4.09 -1.82 -8.35
C ALA A 9 -4.77 -0.59 -8.96
N THR A 10 -5.91 -0.76 -9.64
CA THR A 10 -6.65 0.35 -10.23
C THR A 10 -7.21 1.29 -9.17
N LEU A 11 -7.80 0.74 -8.09
CA LEU A 11 -8.31 1.56 -6.98
C LEU A 11 -7.20 2.36 -6.31
N VAL A 12 -6.05 1.73 -6.03
CA VAL A 12 -4.93 2.43 -5.40
C VAL A 12 -4.36 3.49 -6.35
N ALA A 13 -4.17 3.18 -7.64
CA ALA A 13 -3.69 4.15 -8.63
C ALA A 13 -4.60 5.39 -8.71
N THR A 14 -5.91 5.23 -8.68
CA THR A 14 -6.85 6.36 -8.74
C THR A 14 -6.81 7.20 -7.47
N VAL A 15 -6.74 6.58 -6.29
CA VAL A 15 -6.69 7.30 -5.00
C VAL A 15 -5.37 8.05 -4.85
N THR A 16 -4.24 7.42 -5.14
CA THR A 16 -2.92 8.05 -5.04
C THR A 16 -2.74 9.15 -6.09
N PHE A 17 -3.25 8.97 -7.30
CA PHE A 17 -3.29 10.05 -8.29
C PHE A 17 -4.08 11.25 -7.77
N ALA A 18 -5.24 11.06 -7.18
CA ALA A 18 -6.05 12.14 -6.61
C ALA A 18 -5.34 12.83 -5.43
N ALA A 19 -4.66 12.07 -4.57
CA ALA A 19 -3.92 12.57 -3.42
C ALA A 19 -2.77 13.51 -3.81
N ALA A 20 -2.12 13.29 -4.96
CA ALA A 20 -1.09 14.16 -5.50
C ALA A 20 -1.59 15.59 -5.83
N PHE A 21 -2.90 15.74 -6.11
CA PHE A 21 -3.53 17.04 -6.40
C PHE A 21 -4.35 17.59 -5.23
N GLN A 22 -4.76 16.74 -4.30
CA GLN A 22 -5.50 17.11 -3.10
C GLN A 22 -4.62 16.91 -1.86
N LEU A 23 -3.57 17.75 -1.76
CA LEU A 23 -2.56 17.60 -0.73
C LEU A 23 -3.12 17.86 0.68
N PRO A 24 -2.73 17.07 1.69
CA PRO A 24 -3.00 17.36 3.08
C PRO A 24 -2.54 18.76 3.46
N GLY A 25 -3.41 19.56 4.13
CA GLY A 25 -3.12 20.93 4.51
C GLY A 25 -3.29 21.98 3.41
N GLY A 26 -3.55 21.58 2.16
CA GLY A 26 -3.83 22.50 1.05
C GLY A 26 -2.63 23.29 0.52
N TYR A 27 -2.93 24.34 -0.23
CA TYR A 27 -1.95 25.20 -0.93
C TYR A 27 -2.00 26.62 -0.38
N ASN A 28 -0.86 27.31 -0.41
CA ASN A 28 -0.78 28.76 -0.16
C ASN A 28 -1.13 29.55 -1.44
N ASP A 29 -1.19 30.88 -1.32
CA ASP A 29 -1.51 31.81 -2.42
C ASP A 29 -0.54 31.70 -3.61
N ASN A 30 0.66 31.18 -3.42
CA ASN A 30 1.66 30.93 -4.46
C ASN A 30 1.55 29.53 -5.09
N GLY A 31 0.49 28.77 -4.79
CA GLY A 31 0.28 27.41 -5.32
C GLY A 31 1.22 26.35 -4.75
N LEU A 32 1.90 26.61 -3.64
CA LEU A 32 2.80 25.67 -2.99
C LEU A 32 2.11 25.00 -1.80
N ALA A 33 2.39 23.71 -1.57
CA ALA A 33 1.87 22.99 -0.41
C ALA A 33 2.28 23.67 0.89
N ILE A 34 1.32 23.91 1.79
CA ILE A 34 1.55 24.59 3.09
C ILE A 34 2.49 23.73 3.94
N LEU A 35 2.28 22.41 3.98
CA LEU A 35 3.05 21.47 4.79
C LEU A 35 4.37 21.02 4.17
N ARG A 36 4.86 21.64 3.09
CA ARG A 36 6.06 21.22 2.35
C ARG A 36 7.33 21.05 3.20
N LYS A 37 7.44 21.77 4.33
CA LYS A 37 8.58 21.68 5.26
C LYS A 37 8.42 20.58 6.30
N ASN A 38 7.23 20.03 6.47
CA ASN A 38 6.95 18.96 7.43
C ASN A 38 7.55 17.63 6.92
N THR A 39 8.25 16.92 7.79
CA THR A 39 8.89 15.63 7.46
C THR A 39 7.85 14.55 7.14
N ASP A 40 6.73 14.51 7.88
CA ASP A 40 5.66 13.54 7.66
C ASP A 40 4.96 13.80 6.32
N PHE A 41 4.78 15.05 5.93
CA PHE A 41 4.27 15.43 4.62
C PHE A 41 5.20 14.97 3.49
N ARG A 42 6.51 15.14 3.66
CA ARG A 42 7.48 14.65 2.67
C ARG A 42 7.45 13.13 2.54
N SER A 43 7.36 12.43 3.66
CA SER A 43 7.20 10.97 3.70
C SER A 43 5.90 10.53 3.04
N PHE A 44 4.79 11.23 3.29
CA PHE A 44 3.51 11.04 2.60
C PHE A 44 3.69 11.09 1.08
N MET A 45 4.31 12.15 0.55
CA MET A 45 4.52 12.33 -0.89
C MET A 45 5.37 11.20 -1.50
N VAL A 46 6.42 10.74 -0.79
CA VAL A 46 7.26 9.64 -1.27
C VAL A 46 6.48 8.32 -1.32
N PHE A 47 5.78 7.97 -0.25
CA PHE A 47 5.01 6.72 -0.21
C PHE A 47 3.84 6.73 -1.18
N ASP A 48 3.19 7.87 -1.37
CA ASP A 48 2.11 8.05 -2.34
C ASP A 48 2.62 7.83 -3.78
N SER A 49 3.75 8.43 -4.14
CA SER A 49 4.40 8.25 -5.44
C SER A 49 4.82 6.79 -5.68
N LEU A 50 5.32 6.11 -4.66
CA LEU A 50 5.67 4.69 -4.74
C LEU A 50 4.42 3.82 -4.92
N ALA A 51 3.36 4.06 -4.15
CA ALA A 51 2.11 3.34 -4.27
C ALA A 51 1.51 3.51 -5.68
N PHE A 52 1.52 4.73 -6.22
CA PHE A 52 1.10 5.01 -7.60
C PHE A 52 1.96 4.25 -8.63
N GLY A 53 3.29 4.34 -8.53
CA GLY A 53 4.22 3.71 -9.45
C GLY A 53 4.08 2.18 -9.50
N PHE A 54 3.99 1.53 -8.34
CA PHE A 54 3.75 0.08 -8.26
C PHE A 54 2.37 -0.31 -8.79
N SER A 55 1.33 0.50 -8.53
CA SER A 55 -0.02 0.26 -9.04
C SER A 55 -0.08 0.36 -10.57
N ALA A 56 0.50 1.41 -11.14
CA ALA A 56 0.59 1.59 -12.58
C ALA A 56 1.39 0.45 -13.25
N SER A 57 2.49 0.03 -12.63
CA SER A 57 3.30 -1.11 -13.10
C SER A 57 2.51 -2.42 -13.08
N ALA A 58 1.73 -2.67 -12.03
CA ALA A 58 0.89 -3.86 -11.92
C ALA A 58 -0.20 -3.89 -13.01
N ILE A 59 -0.83 -2.75 -13.29
CA ILE A 59 -1.82 -2.60 -14.36
C ILE A 59 -1.16 -2.88 -15.72
N PHE A 60 0.02 -2.29 -15.96
CA PHE A 60 0.77 -2.47 -17.20
C PHE A 60 1.17 -3.94 -17.43
N ILE A 61 1.70 -4.61 -16.40
CA ILE A 61 2.03 -6.04 -16.44
C ILE A 61 0.79 -6.87 -16.75
N HIS A 62 -0.37 -6.51 -16.19
CA HIS A 62 -1.62 -7.23 -16.47
C HIS A 62 -2.03 -7.13 -17.93
N PHE A 63 -1.87 -5.96 -18.56
CA PHE A 63 -2.15 -5.78 -19.99
C PHE A 63 -1.14 -6.48 -20.89
N LEU A 64 0.12 -6.62 -20.47
CA LEU A 64 1.14 -7.34 -21.23
C LEU A 64 1.04 -8.86 -21.10
N ALA A 65 0.43 -9.35 -20.02
CA ALA A 65 0.37 -10.79 -19.72
C ALA A 65 -0.15 -11.68 -20.86
N PRO A 66 -1.17 -11.27 -21.67
CA PRO A 66 -1.64 -12.06 -22.82
C PRO A 66 -0.61 -12.20 -23.94
N TYR A 67 0.34 -11.27 -24.05
CA TYR A 67 1.36 -11.25 -25.12
C TYR A 67 2.62 -12.05 -24.76
N ILE A 68 2.75 -12.50 -23.51
CA ILE A 68 3.88 -13.31 -23.06
C ILE A 68 3.74 -14.75 -23.62
N PRO A 69 4.76 -15.28 -24.32
CA PRO A 69 4.72 -16.62 -24.88
C PRO A 69 4.47 -17.67 -23.78
N LYS A 70 3.58 -18.64 -24.06
CA LYS A 70 3.24 -19.73 -23.11
C LYS A 70 4.41 -20.65 -22.77
N SER A 71 5.52 -20.60 -23.51
CA SER A 71 6.77 -21.30 -23.22
C SER A 71 7.50 -20.81 -21.98
N MET A 72 7.23 -19.58 -21.53
CA MET A 72 7.72 -19.09 -20.23
C MET A 72 6.82 -19.62 -19.11
N ASN A 73 7.45 -20.12 -18.05
CA ASN A 73 6.76 -20.71 -16.90
C ASN A 73 5.67 -19.76 -16.34
N VAL A 74 4.41 -20.09 -16.60
CA VAL A 74 3.21 -19.24 -16.32
C VAL A 74 3.07 -18.88 -14.83
N ASN A 75 3.81 -19.54 -13.94
CA ASN A 75 3.76 -19.27 -12.51
C ASN A 75 4.57 -18.02 -12.11
N TYR A 76 5.53 -17.59 -12.94
CA TYR A 76 6.40 -16.45 -12.64
C TYR A 76 5.64 -15.11 -12.60
N PRO A 77 4.83 -14.74 -13.62
CA PRO A 77 4.08 -13.50 -13.59
C PRO A 77 3.02 -13.47 -12.46
N ARG A 78 2.43 -14.61 -12.10
CA ARG A 78 1.46 -14.68 -10.98
C ARG A 78 2.10 -14.39 -9.64
N ARG A 79 3.29 -14.95 -9.36
CA ARG A 79 4.03 -14.69 -8.11
C ARG A 79 4.49 -13.24 -8.04
N LEU A 80 5.00 -12.70 -9.13
CA LEU A 80 5.40 -11.29 -9.24
C LEU A 80 4.23 -10.37 -8.94
N LEU A 81 3.06 -10.61 -9.55
CA LEU A 81 1.86 -9.80 -9.32
C LEU A 81 1.42 -9.81 -7.84
N LEU A 82 1.48 -10.96 -7.17
CA LEU A 82 1.16 -11.07 -5.75
C LEU A 82 2.14 -10.27 -4.87
N VAL A 83 3.43 -10.31 -5.19
CA VAL A 83 4.45 -9.53 -4.46
C VAL A 83 4.23 -8.05 -4.67
N VAL A 84 4.03 -7.61 -5.91
CA VAL A 84 3.77 -6.20 -6.25
C VAL A 84 2.50 -5.70 -5.55
N THR A 85 1.42 -6.49 -5.52
CA THR A 85 0.17 -6.12 -4.83
C THR A 85 0.39 -5.93 -3.33
N LYS A 86 1.24 -6.73 -2.70
CA LYS A 86 1.60 -6.53 -1.28
C LYS A 86 2.31 -5.18 -1.06
N PHE A 87 3.27 -4.82 -1.92
CA PHE A 87 3.94 -3.52 -1.86
C PHE A 87 2.97 -2.36 -2.07
N ILE A 88 2.05 -2.46 -3.03
CA ILE A 88 1.01 -1.47 -3.28
C ILE A 88 0.20 -1.19 -2.00
N ILE A 89 -0.32 -2.24 -1.37
CA ILE A 89 -1.12 -2.11 -0.15
C ILE A 89 -0.29 -1.52 0.99
N THR A 90 0.96 -1.98 1.14
CA THR A 90 1.86 -1.50 2.21
C THR A 90 2.15 -0.01 2.04
N PHE A 91 2.51 0.44 0.84
CA PHE A 91 2.79 1.86 0.59
C PHE A 91 1.54 2.73 0.74
N MET A 92 0.38 2.27 0.27
CA MET A 92 -0.89 2.97 0.48
C MET A 92 -1.17 3.19 1.98
N LEU A 93 -0.93 2.17 2.81
CA LEU A 93 -1.14 2.29 4.25
C LEU A 93 -0.13 3.26 4.90
N LEU A 94 1.14 3.24 4.48
CA LEU A 94 2.15 4.19 4.94
C LEU A 94 1.80 5.62 4.52
N THR A 95 1.33 5.82 3.30
CA THR A 95 0.82 7.11 2.81
C THR A 95 -0.30 7.64 3.71
N TYR A 96 -1.28 6.80 4.03
CA TYR A 96 -2.39 7.17 4.92
C TYR A 96 -1.90 7.62 6.29
N ILE A 97 -0.99 6.86 6.91
CA ILE A 97 -0.41 7.18 8.22
C ILE A 97 0.32 8.53 8.16
N CYS A 98 1.24 8.68 7.22
CA CYS A 98 2.04 9.90 7.09
C CYS A 98 1.15 11.13 6.77
N GLY A 99 0.10 10.95 5.96
CA GLY A 99 -0.86 12.02 5.65
C GLY A 99 -1.61 12.51 6.89
N ILE A 100 -2.10 11.61 7.72
CA ILE A 100 -2.77 11.98 8.98
C ILE A 100 -1.78 12.64 9.95
N LEU A 101 -0.58 12.08 10.11
CA LEU A 101 0.42 12.66 11.01
C LEU A 101 0.84 14.05 10.55
N ALA A 102 0.99 14.29 9.26
CA ALA A 102 1.33 15.59 8.71
C ALA A 102 0.30 16.69 9.08
N VAL A 103 -0.98 16.32 9.16
CA VAL A 103 -2.07 17.26 9.47
C VAL A 103 -2.25 17.46 10.99
N PHE A 104 -2.06 16.39 11.78
CA PHE A 104 -2.40 16.40 13.21
C PHE A 104 -1.17 16.39 14.14
N ALA A 105 0.04 16.62 13.61
CA ALA A 105 1.31 16.55 14.36
C ALA A 105 1.39 17.51 15.55
N GLU A 106 0.61 18.58 15.59
CA GLU A 106 0.62 19.57 16.70
C GLU A 106 -0.01 19.04 18.00
N ASN A 107 -0.85 17.99 17.94
CA ASN A 107 -1.51 17.40 19.11
C ASN A 107 -0.87 16.05 19.48
N SER A 108 0.09 16.06 20.38
CA SER A 108 0.82 14.86 20.81
C SER A 108 -0.07 13.71 21.32
N GLY A 109 -1.19 14.03 22.00
CA GLY A 109 -2.16 13.02 22.46
C GLY A 109 -2.92 12.34 21.32
N PHE A 110 -3.35 13.10 20.33
CA PHE A 110 -4.10 12.59 19.17
C PHE A 110 -3.19 11.77 18.24
N SER A 111 -1.95 12.22 18.04
CA SER A 111 -0.92 11.50 17.30
C SER A 111 -0.68 10.10 17.89
N ASN A 112 -0.55 10.00 19.22
CA ASN A 112 -0.38 8.70 19.89
C ASN A 112 -1.58 7.76 19.71
N CYS A 113 -2.82 8.28 19.72
CA CYS A 113 -4.02 7.50 19.43
C CYS A 113 -4.00 6.96 17.99
N ILE A 114 -3.60 7.77 17.02
CA ILE A 114 -3.50 7.35 15.62
C ILE A 114 -2.46 6.26 15.45
N TYR A 115 -1.27 6.43 16.04
CA TYR A 115 -0.23 5.38 16.03
C TYR A 115 -0.75 4.07 16.64
N ALA A 116 -1.46 4.15 17.77
CA ALA A 116 -2.04 2.98 18.41
C ALA A 116 -3.07 2.30 17.50
N CYS A 117 -4.03 3.04 16.94
CA CYS A 117 -5.05 2.49 16.05
C CYS A 117 -4.45 1.80 14.82
N VAL A 118 -3.48 2.44 14.17
CA VAL A 118 -2.78 1.87 13.02
C VAL A 118 -2.00 0.63 13.44
N TRP A 119 -1.26 0.68 14.55
CA TRP A 119 -0.48 -0.45 15.06
C TRP A 119 -1.35 -1.67 15.36
N TYR A 120 -2.52 -1.46 15.99
CA TYR A 120 -3.48 -2.53 16.26
C TYR A 120 -4.11 -3.07 14.99
N SER A 121 -4.47 -2.20 14.02
CA SER A 121 -5.05 -2.61 12.73
C SER A 121 -4.12 -3.52 11.92
N PHE A 122 -2.81 -3.33 12.03
CA PHE A 122 -1.82 -4.22 11.40
C PHE A 122 -1.55 -5.50 12.16
N ARG A 123 -1.54 -5.43 13.50
CA ARG A 123 -1.23 -6.60 14.33
C ARG A 123 -2.31 -7.67 14.27
N ILE A 124 -3.58 -7.28 14.22
CA ILE A 124 -4.69 -8.24 14.24
C ILE A 124 -4.64 -9.18 13.01
N PRO A 125 -4.61 -8.71 11.75
CA PRO A 125 -4.52 -9.61 10.60
C PRO A 125 -3.20 -10.39 10.53
N LEU A 126 -2.10 -9.79 10.99
CA LEU A 126 -0.80 -10.48 11.05
C LEU A 126 -0.82 -11.63 12.05
N MET A 127 -1.42 -11.44 13.23
CA MET A 127 -1.63 -12.51 14.23
C MET A 127 -2.49 -13.63 13.67
N PHE A 128 -3.62 -13.29 12.99
CA PHE A 128 -4.46 -14.31 12.35
C PHE A 128 -3.70 -15.11 11.30
N LEU A 129 -2.88 -14.45 10.50
CA LEU A 129 -2.07 -15.08 9.45
C LEU A 129 -0.99 -15.99 10.04
N LEU A 130 -0.34 -15.55 11.14
CA LEU A 130 0.63 -16.34 11.89
C LEU A 130 -0.01 -17.60 12.50
N VAL A 131 -1.16 -17.44 13.18
CA VAL A 131 -1.92 -18.58 13.76
C VAL A 131 -2.37 -19.55 12.68
N TYR A 132 -2.86 -19.05 11.53
CA TYR A 132 -3.22 -19.88 10.39
C TYR A 132 -2.01 -20.66 9.85
N PHE A 133 -0.86 -20.01 9.69
CA PHE A 133 0.36 -20.63 9.20
C PHE A 133 0.89 -21.70 10.17
N LEU A 134 0.90 -21.42 11.48
CA LEU A 134 1.30 -22.39 12.51
C LEU A 134 0.37 -23.61 12.54
N ARG A 135 -0.94 -23.38 12.41
CA ARG A 135 -1.94 -24.46 12.35
C ARG A 135 -1.79 -25.29 11.08
N TYR A 136 -1.51 -24.68 9.94
CA TYR A 136 -1.24 -25.37 8.69
C TYR A 136 0.04 -26.20 8.74
N SER A 137 1.13 -25.65 9.30
CA SER A 137 2.40 -26.35 9.50
C SER A 137 2.23 -27.56 10.44
N TYR A 138 1.51 -27.38 11.54
CA TYR A 138 1.21 -28.46 12.48
C TYR A 138 0.42 -29.61 11.85
N HIS A 139 -0.59 -29.31 11.02
CA HIS A 139 -1.35 -30.34 10.30
C HIS A 139 -0.49 -31.09 9.28
N ARG A 140 0.43 -30.40 8.61
CA ARG A 140 1.33 -31.03 7.63
C ARG A 140 2.33 -31.99 8.27
N THR A 141 2.88 -31.67 9.43
CA THR A 141 3.82 -32.54 10.17
C THR A 141 3.15 -33.75 10.81
N ARG A 142 1.83 -33.76 10.97
CA ARG A 142 1.08 -34.88 11.55
C ARG A 142 0.55 -35.86 10.47
N SER A 143 0.63 -35.52 9.19
CA SER A 143 0.20 -36.34 8.05
C SER A 143 1.36 -37.02 7.30
N THR A 144 2.59 -36.86 7.78
CA THR A 144 3.79 -37.63 7.42
C THR A 144 4.17 -38.56 8.53
#